data_60fe6f91efc70e1ab7cd9400e24b1635
#
_entry.id   60fe6f91efc70e1ab7cd9400e24b1635
#
_cell.length_a   1.000
_cell.length_b   1.000
_cell.length_c   1.000
_cell.angle_alpha   90.00
_cell.angle_beta   90.00
_cell.angle_gamma   90.00
#
_symmetry.space_group_name_H-M   'P 1'
#
loop_
_entity.id
_entity.type
_entity.pdbx_description
1 polymer ?
#
loop_
_entity_poly.entity_id
_entity_poly.type
_entity_poly.pdbx_seq_one_letter_code
_entity_poly.pdbx_strand_id
1 'polypeptide(L)'
;MKQKKINIRQKFDHFSDYWSPKVIAEMNDYQFKLARLKGDFVWHNHMETDEVFIVIEGKMKIEFRNKTVLLEEGEMYVVPKGIDHKPFANEECKIMLVELKGVVNTGGITSDLTSENDVWI
;
A
#
# COMPACT_ATOMS: atom_id res chain seq x y z
N MET A 1 10.71 25.31 2.47
CA MET A 1 11.05 23.87 2.61
C MET A 1 11.94 23.45 1.46
N LYS A 2 13.00 22.74 1.76
CA LYS A 2 13.88 22.23 0.72
C LYS A 2 13.38 20.88 0.21
N GLN A 3 13.40 20.73 -1.10
CA GLN A 3 13.11 19.44 -1.72
C GLN A 3 14.35 18.55 -1.66
N LYS A 4 14.19 17.30 -1.26
CA LYS A 4 15.27 16.33 -1.17
C LYS A 4 14.91 15.11 -1.99
N LYS A 5 15.93 14.50 -2.60
CA LYS A 5 15.69 13.20 -3.22
C LYS A 5 15.44 12.17 -2.12
N ILE A 6 14.61 11.19 -2.42
CA ILE A 6 14.24 10.12 -1.51
C ILE A 6 14.79 8.82 -2.05
N ASN A 7 15.53 8.10 -1.22
CA ASN A 7 15.97 6.76 -1.56
C ASN A 7 14.91 5.79 -1.01
N ILE A 8 14.12 5.22 -1.90
CA ILE A 8 12.98 4.41 -1.53
C ILE A 8 13.41 3.18 -0.72
N ARG A 9 14.47 2.48 -1.16
CA ARG A 9 14.93 1.29 -0.45
C ARG A 9 15.43 1.60 0.96
N GLN A 10 16.12 2.73 1.14
CA GLN A 10 16.59 3.16 2.46
C GLN A 10 15.44 3.49 3.40
N LYS A 11 14.34 4.01 2.87
CA LYS A 11 13.17 4.34 3.70
C LYS A 11 12.59 3.11 4.37
N PHE A 12 12.69 1.94 3.75
CA PHE A 12 12.22 0.70 4.38
C PHE A 12 12.99 0.35 5.66
N ASP A 13 14.20 0.86 5.83
CA ASP A 13 14.99 0.61 7.04
C ASP A 13 14.42 1.34 8.27
N HIS A 14 13.49 2.26 8.07
CA HIS A 14 12.91 3.06 9.15
C HIS A 14 11.74 2.38 9.86
N PHE A 15 11.27 1.24 9.37
CA PHE A 15 10.15 0.54 9.98
C PHE A 15 10.19 -0.95 9.66
N SER A 16 9.51 -1.75 10.49
CA SER A 16 9.49 -3.20 10.33
C SER A 16 8.09 -3.81 10.44
N ASP A 17 7.09 -3.03 10.82
CA ASP A 17 5.74 -3.53 11.00
C ASP A 17 5.08 -3.81 9.65
N TYR A 18 4.18 -4.78 9.64
CA TYR A 18 3.44 -5.19 8.44
C TYR A 18 2.10 -4.49 8.36
N TRP A 19 1.61 -4.30 7.13
CA TRP A 19 0.28 -3.77 6.83
C TRP A 19 0.03 -2.36 7.39
N SER A 20 1.09 -1.61 7.60
CA SER A 20 1.02 -0.26 8.17
C SER A 20 1.77 0.72 7.28
N PRO A 21 1.11 1.30 6.28
CA PRO A 21 1.76 2.19 5.32
C PRO A 21 2.37 3.43 5.97
N LYS A 22 3.53 3.82 5.47
CA LYS A 22 4.27 5.01 5.93
C LYS A 22 4.42 5.99 4.78
N VAL A 23 4.09 7.23 5.03
CA VAL A 23 4.17 8.29 4.01
C VAL A 23 5.62 8.72 3.83
N ILE A 24 6.08 8.79 2.58
CA ILE A 24 7.42 9.28 2.24
C ILE A 24 7.40 10.56 1.43
N ALA A 25 6.29 10.87 0.75
CA ALA A 25 6.19 12.06 -0.08
C ALA A 25 4.74 12.37 -0.41
N GLU A 26 4.50 13.58 -0.86
CA GLU A 26 3.19 14.01 -1.36
C GLU A 26 3.37 14.71 -2.71
N MET A 27 2.38 14.54 -3.55
CA MET A 27 2.26 15.27 -4.81
C MET A 27 0.80 15.63 -5.01
N ASN A 28 0.50 16.94 -5.05
CA ASN A 28 -0.88 17.42 -5.04
C ASN A 28 -1.60 16.85 -3.81
N ASP A 29 -2.76 16.22 -3.98
CA ASP A 29 -3.51 15.61 -2.90
C ASP A 29 -3.19 14.11 -2.71
N TYR A 30 -2.13 13.63 -3.37
CA TYR A 30 -1.75 12.23 -3.32
C TYR A 30 -0.55 12.02 -2.42
N GLN A 31 -0.53 10.88 -1.74
CA GLN A 31 0.59 10.46 -0.93
C GLN A 31 1.25 9.22 -1.51
N PHE A 32 2.57 9.20 -1.44
CA PHE A 32 3.39 8.02 -1.74
C PHE A 32 3.69 7.36 -0.40
N LYS A 33 3.31 6.09 -0.28
CA LYS A 33 3.44 5.34 0.97
C LYS A 33 4.22 4.06 0.72
N LEU A 34 5.02 3.66 1.70
CA LEU A 34 5.69 2.36 1.67
C LEU A 34 5.04 1.44 2.70
N ALA A 35 4.95 0.16 2.35
CA ALA A 35 4.43 -0.84 3.26
C ALA A 35 5.19 -2.14 3.11
N ARG A 36 5.29 -2.89 4.21
CA ARG A 36 5.75 -4.27 4.23
C ARG A 36 4.54 -5.16 4.35
N LEU A 37 4.46 -6.17 3.51
CA LEU A 37 3.33 -7.10 3.50
C LEU A 37 3.83 -8.51 3.80
N LYS A 38 3.05 -9.26 4.58
CA LYS A 38 3.25 -10.68 4.79
C LYS A 38 1.96 -11.29 5.30
N GLY A 39 1.55 -12.41 4.71
CA GLY A 39 0.30 -13.07 5.03
C GLY A 39 -0.89 -12.41 4.36
N ASP A 40 -2.06 -12.64 4.93
CA ASP A 40 -3.33 -12.12 4.41
C ASP A 40 -3.64 -10.74 4.96
N PHE A 41 -4.14 -9.87 4.11
CA PHE A 41 -4.83 -8.67 4.56
C PHE A 41 -6.34 -8.98 4.64
N VAL A 42 -7.18 -7.95 4.67
CA VAL A 42 -8.64 -8.12 4.75
C VAL A 42 -9.29 -7.69 3.45
N TRP A 43 -10.49 -8.23 3.17
CA TRP A 43 -11.33 -7.73 2.10
C TRP A 43 -11.78 -6.32 2.43
N HIS A 44 -11.54 -5.38 1.53
CA HIS A 44 -11.90 -3.98 1.74
C HIS A 44 -11.95 -3.25 0.39
N ASN A 45 -12.41 -2.02 0.44
CA ASN A 45 -12.36 -1.11 -0.70
C ASN A 45 -12.14 0.32 -0.22
N HIS A 46 -11.75 1.19 -1.14
CA HIS A 46 -11.61 2.61 -0.90
C HIS A 46 -12.57 3.35 -1.82
N MET A 47 -13.58 3.98 -1.22
CA MET A 47 -14.66 4.61 -2.00
C MET A 47 -14.28 5.94 -2.63
N GLU A 48 -13.25 6.60 -2.11
CA GLU A 48 -12.88 7.96 -2.52
C GLU A 48 -11.69 8.02 -3.47
N THR A 49 -10.98 6.91 -3.68
CA THR A 49 -9.72 6.95 -4.43
C THR A 49 -9.43 5.64 -5.14
N ASP A 50 -8.80 5.76 -6.30
CA ASP A 50 -8.05 4.63 -6.86
C ASP A 50 -6.81 4.43 -6.01
N GLU A 51 -6.25 3.23 -6.04
CA GLU A 51 -5.05 2.89 -5.29
C GLU A 51 -4.07 2.15 -6.18
N VAL A 52 -2.82 2.61 -6.24
CA VAL A 52 -1.79 1.94 -7.02
C VAL A 52 -0.93 1.08 -6.10
N PHE A 53 -0.75 -0.19 -6.48
CA PHE A 53 0.21 -1.09 -5.85
C PHE A 53 1.42 -1.23 -6.76
N ILE A 54 2.61 -0.93 -6.25
CA ILE A 54 3.87 -1.04 -6.98
C ILE A 54 4.80 -1.94 -6.16
N VAL A 55 5.21 -3.08 -6.72
CA VAL A 55 6.12 -3.98 -6.00
C VAL A 55 7.56 -3.51 -6.16
N ILE A 56 8.19 -3.21 -5.02
CA ILE A 56 9.60 -2.79 -4.98
C ILE A 56 10.50 -4.01 -4.80
N GLU A 57 10.09 -4.97 -3.96
CA GLU A 57 10.87 -6.18 -3.70
C GLU A 57 9.93 -7.30 -3.30
N GLY A 58 10.18 -8.49 -3.83
CA GLY A 58 9.35 -9.65 -3.55
C GLY A 58 8.20 -9.77 -4.53
N LYS A 59 7.13 -10.40 -4.09
CA LYS A 59 5.93 -10.58 -4.91
C LYS A 59 4.70 -10.65 -4.03
N MET A 60 3.57 -10.30 -4.62
CA MET A 60 2.28 -10.31 -3.94
C MET A 60 1.18 -10.69 -4.90
N LYS A 61 0.01 -10.95 -4.37
CA LYS A 61 -1.20 -11.06 -5.19
C LYS A 61 -2.30 -10.19 -4.60
N ILE A 62 -3.18 -9.75 -5.48
CA ILE A 62 -4.37 -9.00 -5.08
C ILE A 62 -5.56 -9.85 -5.51
N GLU A 63 -6.34 -10.31 -4.55
CA GLU A 63 -7.56 -11.08 -4.84
C GLU A 63 -8.72 -10.12 -5.05
N PHE A 64 -9.44 -10.34 -6.13
CA PHE A 64 -10.72 -9.68 -6.42
C PHE A 64 -11.81 -10.74 -6.37
N ARG A 65 -13.07 -10.34 -6.34
CA ARG A 65 -14.18 -11.29 -6.27
C ARG A 65 -14.23 -12.24 -7.48
N ASN A 66 -13.71 -11.81 -8.63
CA ASN A 66 -13.80 -12.57 -9.88
C ASN A 66 -12.44 -12.91 -10.50
N LYS A 67 -11.33 -12.54 -9.86
CA LYS A 67 -10.00 -12.82 -10.40
C LYS A 67 -8.93 -12.58 -9.35
N THR A 68 -7.72 -13.03 -9.65
CA THR A 68 -6.52 -12.75 -8.83
C THR A 68 -5.45 -12.17 -9.73
N VAL A 69 -4.80 -11.12 -9.28
CA VAL A 69 -3.68 -10.48 -9.99
C VAL A 69 -2.40 -10.76 -9.24
N LEU A 70 -1.39 -11.29 -9.93
CA LEU A 70 -0.06 -11.53 -9.38
C LEU A 70 0.86 -10.39 -9.79
N LEU A 71 1.60 -9.85 -8.82
CA LEU A 71 2.58 -8.80 -9.07
C LEU A 71 3.95 -9.23 -8.58
N GLU A 72 4.94 -9.05 -9.44
CA GLU A 72 6.34 -9.31 -9.11
C GLU A 72 7.11 -7.99 -9.07
N GLU A 73 8.37 -8.05 -8.68
CA GLU A 73 9.23 -6.87 -8.56
C GLU A 73 9.19 -6.04 -9.83
N GLY A 74 8.95 -4.73 -9.70
CA GLY A 74 8.87 -3.80 -10.81
C GLY A 74 7.51 -3.73 -11.48
N GLU A 75 6.53 -4.51 -11.03
CA GLU A 75 5.17 -4.50 -11.60
C GLU A 75 4.21 -3.71 -10.73
N MET A 76 3.17 -3.19 -11.36
CA MET A 76 2.16 -2.38 -10.66
C MET A 76 0.76 -2.69 -11.15
N TYR A 77 -0.22 -2.36 -10.32
CA TYR A 77 -1.64 -2.50 -10.66
C TYR A 77 -2.43 -1.36 -10.02
N VAL A 78 -3.33 -0.76 -10.80
CA VAL A 78 -4.23 0.27 -10.28
C VAL A 78 -5.55 -0.40 -9.90
N VAL A 79 -5.89 -0.36 -8.61
CA VAL A 79 -7.18 -0.83 -8.11
C VAL A 79 -8.15 0.34 -8.19
N PRO A 80 -9.22 0.25 -9.00
CA PRO A 80 -10.19 1.34 -9.07
C PRO A 80 -10.93 1.53 -7.76
N LYS A 81 -11.32 2.76 -7.48
CA LYS A 81 -12.12 3.06 -6.28
C LYS A 81 -13.40 2.21 -6.24
N GLY A 82 -13.79 1.82 -5.04
CA GLY A 82 -15.02 1.06 -4.82
C GLY A 82 -14.93 -0.43 -5.10
N ILE A 83 -13.79 -0.93 -5.58
CA ILE A 83 -13.63 -2.33 -5.93
C ILE A 83 -13.08 -3.11 -4.73
N ASP A 84 -13.84 -4.13 -4.30
CA ASP A 84 -13.41 -5.02 -3.22
C ASP A 84 -12.14 -5.78 -3.61
N HIS A 85 -11.18 -5.78 -2.73
CA HIS A 85 -9.93 -6.49 -2.96
C HIS A 85 -9.29 -6.91 -1.64
N LYS A 86 -8.44 -7.94 -1.73
CA LYS A 86 -7.72 -8.49 -0.59
C LYS A 86 -6.27 -8.77 -1.00
N PRO A 87 -5.32 -7.95 -0.55
CA PRO A 87 -3.90 -8.21 -0.79
C PRO A 87 -3.38 -9.39 0.02
N PHE A 88 -2.39 -10.08 -0.53
CA PHE A 88 -1.74 -11.21 0.13
C PHE A 88 -0.29 -11.29 -0.33
N ALA A 89 0.61 -11.64 0.60
CA ALA A 89 1.99 -11.97 0.27
C ALA A 89 2.43 -13.20 1.08
N ASN A 90 2.90 -14.23 0.38
CA ASN A 90 3.35 -15.45 1.04
C ASN A 90 4.61 -15.19 1.89
N GLU A 91 5.58 -14.50 1.29
CA GLU A 91 6.79 -14.04 1.97
C GLU A 91 6.76 -12.52 2.07
N GLU A 92 7.65 -11.93 2.87
CA GLU A 92 7.69 -10.47 2.98
C GLU A 92 7.81 -9.83 1.61
N CYS A 93 6.94 -8.85 1.35
CA CYS A 93 6.92 -8.08 0.12
C CYS A 93 6.96 -6.60 0.47
N LYS A 94 7.82 -5.85 -0.20
CA LYS A 94 7.95 -4.40 -0.02
C LYS A 94 7.27 -3.70 -1.18
N ILE A 95 6.33 -2.83 -0.87
CA ILE A 95 5.53 -2.15 -1.89
C ILE A 95 5.50 -0.64 -1.68
N MET A 96 5.16 0.05 -2.76
CA MET A 96 4.76 1.45 -2.71
C MET A 96 3.29 1.54 -3.08
N LEU A 97 2.56 2.35 -2.32
CA LEU A 97 1.17 2.72 -2.61
C LEU A 97 1.13 4.18 -2.99
N VAL A 98 0.26 4.53 -3.94
CA VAL A 98 -0.05 5.93 -4.27
C VAL A 98 -1.56 6.07 -4.21
N GLU A 99 -2.04 7.00 -3.39
CA GLU A 99 -3.47 7.21 -3.16
C GLU A 99 -3.72 8.60 -2.57
N LEU A 100 -4.98 9.02 -2.53
CA LEU A 100 -5.35 10.28 -1.89
C LEU A 100 -4.92 10.27 -0.43
N LYS A 101 -4.51 11.41 0.08
CA LYS A 101 -4.16 11.52 1.49
C LYS A 101 -5.41 11.36 2.36
N GLY A 102 -5.22 10.85 3.58
CA GLY A 102 -6.32 10.62 4.53
C GLY A 102 -6.95 9.24 4.43
N VAL A 103 -6.50 8.40 3.52
CA VAL A 103 -7.07 7.07 3.33
C VAL A 103 -6.53 6.11 4.40
N VAL A 104 -7.45 5.42 5.07
CA VAL A 104 -7.14 4.39 6.07
C VAL A 104 -6.85 3.07 5.34
N ASN A 105 -5.86 2.30 5.80
CA ASN A 105 -5.41 1.11 5.09
C ASN A 105 -6.49 0.04 4.87
N THR A 106 -7.46 -0.08 5.77
CA THR A 106 -8.57 -1.03 5.66
C THR A 106 -9.83 -0.43 5.04
N GLY A 107 -9.75 0.79 4.49
CA GLY A 107 -10.89 1.46 3.88
C GLY A 107 -11.98 1.75 4.90
N GLY A 108 -13.23 1.40 4.58
CA GLY A 108 -14.39 1.68 5.43
C GLY A 108 -14.63 0.68 6.55
N ILE A 109 -13.81 -0.38 6.66
CA ILE A 109 -13.99 -1.37 7.73
C ILE A 109 -12.92 -1.21 8.80
N THR A 110 -13.20 -1.76 9.98
CA THR A 110 -12.26 -1.79 11.11
C THR A 110 -11.87 -3.24 11.39
N SER A 111 -10.60 -3.51 11.58
CA SER A 111 -10.09 -4.84 11.91
C SER A 111 -8.83 -4.72 12.76
N ASP A 112 -8.28 -5.85 13.18
CA ASP A 112 -7.01 -5.89 13.90
C ASP A 112 -5.85 -5.36 13.05
N LEU A 113 -6.02 -5.33 11.73
CA LEU A 113 -5.00 -4.84 10.79
C LEU A 113 -5.17 -3.36 10.44
N THR A 114 -6.21 -2.69 10.96
CA THR A 114 -6.37 -1.25 10.74
C THR A 114 -5.23 -0.50 11.43
N SER A 115 -4.56 0.36 10.68
CA SER A 115 -3.45 1.15 11.20
C SER A 115 -3.74 2.65 11.11
N GLU A 116 -2.99 3.42 11.89
CA GLU A 116 -3.02 4.87 11.83
C GLU A 116 -2.58 5.34 10.45
N ASN A 117 -3.27 6.33 9.89
CA ASN A 117 -2.87 6.93 8.61
C ASN A 117 -1.96 8.15 8.85
N ASP A 118 -1.39 8.66 7.77
CA ASP A 118 -0.56 9.87 7.78
C ASP A 118 0.66 9.77 8.71
N VAL A 119 1.22 8.55 8.81
CA VAL A 119 2.45 8.33 9.56
C VAL A 119 3.63 8.50 8.61
N TRP A 120 4.47 9.51 8.89
CA TRP A 120 5.61 9.87 8.04
C TRP A 120 6.92 9.26 8.52
N ILE A 121 7.76 8.94 7.57
CA ILE A 121 9.12 8.47 7.86
C ILE A 121 10.17 9.25 7.08
#